data_8ca7e7cf8ed26a16e82b71ce4ca75aff
#
_entry.id   8ca7e7cf8ed26a16e82b71ce4ca75aff
#
_cell.length_a   1.000
_cell.length_b   1.000
_cell.length_c   1.000
_cell.angle_alpha   90.00
_cell.angle_beta   90.00
_cell.angle_gamma   90.00
#
_symmetry.space_group_name_H-M   'P 1'
#
loop_
_entity.id
_entity.type
_entity.pdbx_description
1 polymer ?
#
loop_
_entity_poly.entity_id
_entity_poly.type
_entity_poly.pdbx_seq_one_letter_code
_entity_poly.pdbx_strand_id
1 'polypeptide(L)'
;VSVDVRLVRDLVATVDDREPLVVVIGDCILDRWTVGEAERVSREAPAPVVRVTETVAVPGGAANTAVNARALAARVRMVGLLGDDEAGAVLRERLDAAGVDTSCMVVVPGTRTTTKSRVVGGDRVVVRVDEIAAEPTAEHGVRLAEAVARALRCADAAVVCDYGLGVDPADVVPVLDADRPTAVVVDAHDLTRWAALRPDLVTPNAGEAAALLGAPLGTGPDRASAIVDARHEVLRRTGARAAVVTLDRDGTVLVEHGSDGGFRTRAVPASEQQASGAGDTFCAAATVALAVHAPLRDAVSVAQAAADVVVREAGTSVCSAAALLESVTAPAATVVDHDELAAAVDAAREAGRRIVFTNGCFDVVHRGHTTYLRQARDLGDLLVVALNDDDSVRRLKGPERPINPAEDRAGVLAALACVDLVTVFATDTPIPLIERLHPEVYVKGGDYSPEMLRETAVVQGYGGEVVMVDYVPEHSTTAVVRRIREAAAATEAARTDPEATP
;
A
#
# COMPACT_ATOMS: atom_id res chain seq x y z
N VAL A 1 6.15 1.69 -14.54
CA VAL A 1 6.36 3.09 -14.94
C VAL A 1 6.21 3.90 -13.66
N SER A 2 7.27 4.61 -13.24
CA SER A 2 7.15 5.59 -12.15
C SER A 2 6.16 6.67 -12.60
N VAL A 3 5.26 7.06 -11.70
CA VAL A 3 4.30 8.14 -11.98
C VAL A 3 5.08 9.44 -12.20
N ASP A 4 4.71 10.21 -13.21
CA ASP A 4 5.34 11.50 -13.48
C ASP A 4 5.03 12.48 -12.33
N VAL A 5 6.07 12.99 -11.68
CA VAL A 5 5.98 13.97 -10.59
C VAL A 5 5.17 15.20 -11.00
N ARG A 6 5.31 15.65 -12.26
CA ARG A 6 4.55 16.79 -12.79
C ARG A 6 3.07 16.48 -12.83
N LEU A 7 2.70 15.29 -13.31
CA LEU A 7 1.30 14.86 -13.35
C LEU A 7 0.65 14.94 -11.97
N VAL A 8 1.30 14.38 -10.93
CA VAL A 8 0.75 14.39 -9.57
C VAL A 8 0.65 15.81 -9.03
N ARG A 9 1.69 16.63 -9.24
CA ARG A 9 1.70 18.04 -8.80
C ARG A 9 0.58 18.85 -9.46
N ASP A 10 0.44 18.74 -10.77
CA ASP A 10 -0.57 19.49 -11.54
C ASP A 10 -1.97 19.03 -11.17
N LEU A 11 -2.19 17.74 -10.94
CA LEU A 11 -3.46 17.21 -10.48
C LEU A 11 -3.82 17.72 -9.09
N VAL A 12 -2.91 17.60 -8.11
CA VAL A 12 -3.15 18.09 -6.74
C VAL A 12 -3.44 19.59 -6.75
N ALA A 13 -2.69 20.38 -7.50
CA ALA A 13 -2.95 21.81 -7.63
C ALA A 13 -4.33 22.10 -8.28
N THR A 14 -4.74 21.29 -9.27
CA THR A 14 -6.05 21.44 -9.93
C THR A 14 -7.19 21.08 -8.97
N VAL A 15 -7.03 20.05 -8.14
CA VAL A 15 -8.01 19.65 -7.12
C VAL A 15 -8.15 20.74 -6.05
N ASP A 16 -7.03 21.30 -5.59
CA ASP A 16 -7.02 22.39 -4.59
C ASP A 16 -7.70 23.67 -5.12
N ASP A 17 -7.44 24.01 -6.39
CA ASP A 17 -8.03 25.20 -7.04
C ASP A 17 -9.54 25.05 -7.31
N ARG A 18 -9.98 23.87 -7.75
CA ARG A 18 -11.38 23.62 -8.13
C ARG A 18 -12.28 23.18 -7.00
N GLU A 19 -11.72 22.62 -5.92
CA GLU A 19 -12.46 22.03 -4.79
C GLU A 19 -13.63 21.13 -5.25
N PRO A 20 -13.37 20.09 -6.07
CA PRO A 20 -14.45 19.29 -6.64
C PRO A 20 -15.28 18.63 -5.55
N LEU A 21 -16.60 18.55 -5.78
CA LEU A 21 -17.51 17.85 -4.89
C LEU A 21 -17.67 16.40 -5.33
N VAL A 22 -17.18 15.48 -4.50
CA VAL A 22 -17.34 14.04 -4.66
C VAL A 22 -18.43 13.53 -3.72
N VAL A 23 -19.39 12.80 -4.26
CA VAL A 23 -20.40 12.08 -3.47
C VAL A 23 -20.00 10.62 -3.36
N VAL A 24 -19.82 10.17 -2.12
CA VAL A 24 -19.54 8.75 -1.82
C VAL A 24 -20.84 8.10 -1.34
N ILE A 25 -21.31 7.09 -2.06
CA ILE A 25 -22.54 6.35 -1.78
C ILE A 25 -22.12 4.91 -1.48
N GLY A 26 -22.46 4.39 -0.29
CA GLY A 26 -22.08 3.01 -0.07
C GLY A 26 -22.22 2.49 1.34
N ASP A 27 -21.69 1.29 1.54
CA ASP A 27 -21.75 0.55 2.78
C ASP A 27 -20.80 1.13 3.83
N CYS A 28 -21.39 1.66 4.89
CA CYS A 28 -20.68 2.25 6.01
C CYS A 28 -20.19 1.16 6.96
N ILE A 29 -18.90 1.07 7.15
CA ILE A 29 -18.26 0.07 8.00
C ILE A 29 -17.39 0.77 9.04
N LEU A 30 -17.44 0.31 10.31
CA LEU A 30 -16.48 0.68 11.34
C LEU A 30 -15.44 -0.43 11.48
N ASP A 31 -14.21 -0.16 11.10
CA ASP A 31 -13.09 -1.06 11.35
C ASP A 31 -12.51 -0.82 12.75
N ARG A 32 -12.45 -1.88 13.58
CA ARG A 32 -11.84 -1.86 14.91
C ARG A 32 -10.59 -2.71 14.94
N TRP A 33 -9.50 -2.15 15.47
CA TRP A 33 -8.24 -2.84 15.67
C TRP A 33 -7.96 -2.89 17.17
N THR A 34 -7.96 -4.09 17.74
CA THR A 34 -7.60 -4.34 19.14
C THR A 34 -6.21 -4.97 19.14
N VAL A 35 -5.20 -4.16 19.46
CA VAL A 35 -3.79 -4.56 19.44
C VAL A 35 -3.33 -4.92 20.85
N GLY A 36 -2.53 -5.98 20.96
CA GLY A 36 -2.01 -6.42 22.24
C GLY A 36 -0.93 -7.49 22.12
N GLU A 37 -0.49 -7.98 23.27
CA GLU A 37 0.52 -9.02 23.40
C GLU A 37 -0.15 -10.39 23.63
N ALA A 38 0.24 -11.40 22.82
CA ALA A 38 -0.27 -12.77 22.92
C ALA A 38 0.81 -13.69 23.50
N GLU A 39 1.01 -13.60 24.82
CA GLU A 39 2.11 -14.33 25.52
C GLU A 39 1.72 -15.74 25.99
N ARG A 40 0.45 -16.06 26.06
CA ARG A 40 -0.02 -17.34 26.61
C ARG A 40 -1.25 -17.88 25.89
N VAL A 41 -1.42 -19.20 25.99
CA VAL A 41 -2.66 -19.89 25.58
C VAL A 41 -3.61 -19.98 26.78
N SER A 42 -4.92 -19.85 26.53
CA SER A 42 -5.95 -20.01 27.55
C SER A 42 -5.94 -21.42 28.13
N ARG A 43 -6.32 -21.52 29.42
CA ARG A 43 -6.54 -22.82 30.06
C ARG A 43 -7.92 -23.43 29.73
N GLU A 44 -8.84 -22.63 29.23
CA GLU A 44 -10.22 -23.03 28.93
C GLU A 44 -10.37 -23.59 27.51
N ALA A 45 -9.51 -23.16 26.57
CA ALA A 45 -9.49 -23.58 25.17
C ALA A 45 -8.10 -23.37 24.56
N PRO A 46 -7.73 -24.04 23.45
CA PRO A 46 -6.47 -23.80 22.74
C PRO A 46 -6.54 -22.48 21.94
N ALA A 47 -6.78 -21.38 22.65
CA ALA A 47 -6.90 -20.04 22.08
C ALA A 47 -5.87 -19.11 22.73
N PRO A 48 -5.22 -18.23 21.97
CA PRO A 48 -4.31 -17.22 22.52
C PRO A 48 -5.08 -16.23 23.42
N VAL A 49 -4.43 -15.82 24.51
CA VAL A 49 -4.90 -14.73 25.37
C VAL A 49 -4.17 -13.47 24.97
N VAL A 50 -4.88 -12.48 24.46
CA VAL A 50 -4.32 -11.20 24.06
C VAL A 50 -4.53 -10.18 25.19
N ARG A 51 -3.44 -9.65 25.71
CA ARG A 51 -3.45 -8.52 26.66
C ARG A 51 -3.48 -7.24 25.86
N VAL A 52 -4.66 -6.61 25.81
CA VAL A 52 -4.90 -5.41 24.99
C VAL A 52 -4.04 -4.24 25.48
N THR A 53 -3.34 -3.61 24.58
CA THR A 53 -2.55 -2.39 24.81
C THR A 53 -3.20 -1.17 24.16
N GLU A 54 -3.88 -1.36 23.04
CA GLU A 54 -4.50 -0.29 22.27
C GLU A 54 -5.78 -0.79 21.58
N THR A 55 -6.76 0.11 21.42
CA THR A 55 -7.92 -0.10 20.56
C THR A 55 -8.13 1.13 19.69
N VAL A 56 -8.12 0.92 18.37
CA VAL A 56 -8.32 1.98 17.37
C VAL A 56 -9.57 1.66 16.56
N ALA A 57 -10.41 2.66 16.32
CA ALA A 57 -11.57 2.56 15.45
C ALA A 57 -11.43 3.56 14.30
N VAL A 58 -11.53 3.07 13.06
CA VAL A 58 -11.34 3.87 11.84
C VAL A 58 -12.47 3.62 10.85
N PRO A 59 -12.79 4.59 9.99
CA PRO A 59 -13.71 4.40 8.87
C PRO A 59 -13.23 3.27 7.94
N GLY A 60 -14.14 2.37 7.54
CA GLY A 60 -13.91 1.28 6.60
C GLY A 60 -14.91 1.29 5.47
N GLY A 61 -14.64 0.55 4.40
CA GLY A 61 -15.48 0.49 3.21
C GLY A 61 -15.72 1.86 2.58
N ALA A 62 -16.96 2.18 2.24
CA ALA A 62 -17.33 3.48 1.66
C ALA A 62 -16.87 4.67 2.51
N ALA A 63 -16.89 4.53 3.84
CA ALA A 63 -16.42 5.58 4.74
C ALA A 63 -14.89 5.80 4.63
N ASN A 64 -14.10 4.75 4.38
CA ASN A 64 -12.66 4.88 4.11
C ASN A 64 -12.41 5.58 2.76
N THR A 65 -13.17 5.22 1.72
CA THR A 65 -13.14 5.93 0.43
C THR A 65 -13.44 7.42 0.60
N ALA A 66 -14.43 7.79 1.44
CA ALA A 66 -14.78 9.18 1.71
C ALA A 66 -13.65 9.95 2.42
N VAL A 67 -13.02 9.35 3.43
CA VAL A 67 -11.89 9.98 4.13
C VAL A 67 -10.68 10.16 3.21
N ASN A 68 -10.37 9.16 2.37
CA ASN A 68 -9.29 9.26 1.39
C ASN A 68 -9.55 10.35 0.34
N ALA A 69 -10.77 10.42 -0.21
CA ALA A 69 -11.14 11.49 -1.14
C ALA A 69 -11.02 12.88 -0.49
N ARG A 70 -11.42 13.02 0.78
CA ARG A 70 -11.28 14.26 1.54
C ARG A 70 -9.82 14.63 1.80
N ALA A 71 -8.98 13.66 2.12
CA ALA A 71 -7.55 13.86 2.35
C ALA A 71 -6.79 14.29 1.08
N LEU A 72 -7.32 13.95 -0.10
CA LEU A 72 -6.86 14.42 -1.41
C LEU A 72 -7.44 15.80 -1.79
N ALA A 73 -7.91 16.58 -0.83
CA ALA A 73 -8.43 17.95 -0.93
C ALA A 73 -9.79 18.11 -1.64
N ALA A 74 -10.51 17.04 -2.01
CA ALA A 74 -11.87 17.15 -2.52
C ALA A 74 -12.87 17.54 -1.40
N ARG A 75 -13.95 18.22 -1.73
CA ARG A 75 -15.13 18.29 -0.87
C ARG A 75 -15.90 16.98 -0.99
N VAL A 76 -16.30 16.41 0.13
CA VAL A 76 -16.91 15.07 0.14
C VAL A 76 -18.23 15.08 0.89
N ARG A 77 -19.28 14.53 0.28
CA ARG A 77 -20.53 14.15 0.94
C ARG A 77 -20.64 12.65 1.03
N MET A 78 -20.90 12.14 2.23
CA MET A 78 -21.11 10.71 2.46
C MET A 78 -22.61 10.40 2.51
N VAL A 79 -23.03 9.37 1.77
CA VAL A 79 -24.38 8.81 1.80
C VAL A 79 -24.29 7.31 2.09
N GLY A 80 -24.99 6.86 3.12
CA GLY A 80 -25.04 5.46 3.49
C GLY A 80 -25.94 5.25 4.71
N LEU A 81 -26.17 4.00 5.05
CA LEU A 81 -26.98 3.62 6.19
C LEU A 81 -26.11 3.44 7.44
N LEU A 82 -26.58 3.96 8.57
CA LEU A 82 -25.98 3.77 9.89
C LEU A 82 -27.05 3.26 10.87
N GLY A 83 -26.64 2.46 11.84
CA GLY A 83 -27.44 2.18 13.02
C GLY A 83 -27.49 3.38 13.96
N ASP A 84 -28.46 3.37 14.87
CA ASP A 84 -28.57 4.31 16.00
C ASP A 84 -27.79 3.82 17.24
N ASP A 85 -26.68 3.11 16.99
CA ASP A 85 -25.81 2.50 17.99
C ASP A 85 -24.51 3.28 18.22
N GLU A 86 -23.71 2.84 19.22
CA GLU A 86 -22.40 3.44 19.53
C GLU A 86 -21.45 3.41 18.31
N ALA A 87 -21.45 2.31 17.54
CA ALA A 87 -20.59 2.17 16.38
C ALA A 87 -20.94 3.20 15.30
N GLY A 88 -22.22 3.48 15.06
CA GLY A 88 -22.68 4.52 14.15
C GLY A 88 -22.30 5.92 14.61
N ALA A 89 -22.42 6.19 15.92
CA ALA A 89 -22.01 7.46 16.49
C ALA A 89 -20.48 7.69 16.33
N VAL A 90 -19.67 6.68 16.65
CA VAL A 90 -18.20 6.74 16.49
C VAL A 90 -17.81 6.93 15.02
N LEU A 91 -18.44 6.19 14.10
CA LEU A 91 -18.14 6.31 12.66
C LEU A 91 -18.45 7.73 12.14
N ARG A 92 -19.60 8.28 12.52
CA ARG A 92 -19.97 9.66 12.15
C ARG A 92 -18.98 10.67 12.71
N GLU A 93 -18.62 10.55 14.00
CA GLU A 93 -17.62 11.42 14.63
C GLU A 93 -16.29 11.40 13.87
N ARG A 94 -15.81 10.22 13.45
CA ARG A 94 -14.56 10.08 12.68
C ARG A 94 -14.67 10.71 11.29
N LEU A 95 -15.80 10.57 10.61
CA LEU A 95 -16.06 11.22 9.32
C LEU A 95 -16.11 12.74 9.45
N ASP A 96 -16.84 13.26 10.44
CA ASP A 96 -16.94 14.70 10.72
C ASP A 96 -15.56 15.29 11.07
N ALA A 97 -14.78 14.59 11.90
CA ALA A 97 -13.41 14.99 12.24
C ALA A 97 -12.47 14.99 11.03
N ALA A 98 -12.68 14.12 10.06
CA ALA A 98 -11.96 14.12 8.78
C ALA A 98 -12.45 15.22 7.80
N GLY A 99 -13.50 15.97 8.13
CA GLY A 99 -14.08 17.02 7.31
C GLY A 99 -14.98 16.50 6.16
N VAL A 100 -15.54 15.31 6.32
CA VAL A 100 -16.55 14.74 5.41
C VAL A 100 -17.94 15.25 5.81
N ASP A 101 -18.75 15.72 4.85
CA ASP A 101 -20.13 16.11 5.08
C ASP A 101 -21.01 14.87 5.29
N THR A 102 -21.45 14.63 6.55
CA THR A 102 -22.30 13.50 6.95
C THR A 102 -23.80 13.82 6.97
N SER A 103 -24.21 15.03 6.52
CA SER A 103 -25.59 15.49 6.57
C SER A 103 -26.59 14.65 5.77
N CYS A 104 -26.06 13.91 4.77
CA CYS A 104 -26.84 13.00 3.93
C CYS A 104 -26.82 11.53 4.40
N MET A 105 -26.15 11.20 5.49
CA MET A 105 -26.19 9.84 6.05
C MET A 105 -27.56 9.54 6.67
N VAL A 106 -28.03 8.32 6.49
CA VAL A 106 -29.37 7.87 6.95
C VAL A 106 -29.21 7.00 8.19
N VAL A 107 -29.65 7.50 9.33
CA VAL A 107 -29.69 6.70 10.56
C VAL A 107 -30.95 5.83 10.58
N VAL A 108 -30.77 4.55 10.82
CA VAL A 108 -31.80 3.52 10.86
C VAL A 108 -32.03 3.10 12.31
N PRO A 109 -33.19 3.47 12.94
CA PRO A 109 -33.46 3.14 14.32
C PRO A 109 -33.54 1.62 14.56
N GLY A 110 -33.00 1.17 15.69
CA GLY A 110 -33.02 -0.24 16.09
C GLY A 110 -32.12 -1.17 15.30
N THR A 111 -31.26 -0.61 14.41
CA THR A 111 -30.30 -1.37 13.61
C THR A 111 -28.89 -1.13 14.13
N ARG A 112 -28.02 -2.11 13.95
CA ARG A 112 -26.59 -1.98 14.24
C ARG A 112 -25.84 -1.45 13.03
N THR A 113 -24.77 -0.72 13.28
CA THR A 113 -23.79 -0.35 12.26
C THR A 113 -22.84 -1.52 12.02
N THR A 114 -22.57 -1.84 10.76
CA THR A 114 -21.63 -2.91 10.43
C THR A 114 -20.24 -2.59 10.98
N THR A 115 -19.70 -3.54 11.76
CA THR A 115 -18.38 -3.41 12.38
C THR A 115 -17.51 -4.62 12.04
N LYS A 116 -16.26 -4.38 11.66
CA LYS A 116 -15.25 -5.43 11.44
C LYS A 116 -14.14 -5.26 12.48
N SER A 117 -14.14 -6.14 13.49
CA SER A 117 -13.21 -6.09 14.60
C SER A 117 -12.06 -7.08 14.38
N ARG A 118 -10.82 -6.60 14.40
CA ARG A 118 -9.62 -7.43 14.31
C ARG A 118 -8.87 -7.40 15.63
N VAL A 119 -8.55 -8.58 16.16
CA VAL A 119 -7.71 -8.73 17.33
C VAL A 119 -6.31 -9.12 16.86
N VAL A 120 -5.31 -8.29 17.20
CA VAL A 120 -3.91 -8.46 16.80
C VAL A 120 -3.10 -8.83 18.04
N GLY A 121 -2.40 -9.95 17.97
CA GLY A 121 -1.48 -10.42 19.00
C GLY A 121 -0.04 -10.39 18.47
N GLY A 122 0.75 -9.43 18.94
CA GLY A 122 2.07 -9.17 18.36
C GLY A 122 1.94 -8.60 16.93
N ASP A 123 2.46 -9.34 15.94
CA ASP A 123 2.45 -8.94 14.51
C ASP A 123 1.37 -9.66 13.67
N ARG A 124 0.44 -10.40 14.30
CA ARG A 124 -0.53 -11.25 13.59
C ARG A 124 -1.96 -10.99 13.99
N VAL A 125 -2.86 -11.00 13.01
CA VAL A 125 -4.31 -11.05 13.27
C VAL A 125 -4.64 -12.44 13.83
N VAL A 126 -5.12 -12.46 15.08
CA VAL A 126 -5.50 -13.67 15.81
C VAL A 126 -6.93 -14.10 15.45
N VAL A 127 -7.82 -13.12 15.35
CA VAL A 127 -9.24 -13.33 15.00
C VAL A 127 -9.81 -12.07 14.38
N ARG A 128 -10.77 -12.23 13.46
CA ARG A 128 -11.65 -11.18 12.97
C ARG A 128 -13.10 -11.53 13.33
N VAL A 129 -13.81 -10.57 13.87
CA VAL A 129 -15.23 -10.67 14.22
C VAL A 129 -15.99 -9.64 13.39
N ASP A 130 -16.94 -10.08 12.59
CA ASP A 130 -17.77 -9.24 11.74
C ASP A 130 -19.18 -9.19 12.33
N GLU A 131 -19.62 -8.00 12.78
CA GLU A 131 -20.98 -7.72 13.19
C GLU A 131 -21.66 -7.00 12.01
N ILE A 132 -22.55 -7.70 11.33
CA ILE A 132 -23.19 -7.20 10.11
C ILE A 132 -24.55 -6.59 10.48
N ALA A 133 -24.87 -5.42 9.92
CA ALA A 133 -26.18 -4.80 10.01
C ALA A 133 -27.28 -5.73 9.44
N ALA A 134 -28.49 -5.58 9.94
CA ALA A 134 -29.65 -6.26 9.33
C ALA A 134 -29.90 -5.73 7.92
N GLU A 135 -30.42 -6.60 7.05
CA GLU A 135 -30.79 -6.19 5.68
C GLU A 135 -31.76 -5.00 5.70
N PRO A 136 -31.52 -3.97 4.86
CA PRO A 136 -32.40 -2.81 4.81
C PRO A 136 -33.80 -3.19 4.30
N THR A 137 -34.78 -2.49 4.81
CA THR A 137 -36.17 -2.59 4.30
C THR A 137 -36.36 -1.67 3.10
N ALA A 138 -37.45 -1.85 2.36
CA ALA A 138 -37.84 -0.96 1.26
C ALA A 138 -37.97 0.53 1.70
N GLU A 139 -38.41 0.78 2.96
CA GLU A 139 -38.45 2.14 3.51
C GLU A 139 -37.04 2.75 3.64
N HIS A 140 -36.07 1.94 4.06
CA HIS A 140 -34.67 2.39 4.13
C HIS A 140 -34.10 2.71 2.74
N GLY A 141 -34.47 1.92 1.71
CA GLY A 141 -34.11 2.17 0.31
C GLY A 141 -34.67 3.52 -0.19
N VAL A 142 -35.95 3.83 0.08
CA VAL A 142 -36.55 5.12 -0.27
C VAL A 142 -35.79 6.29 0.40
N ARG A 143 -35.52 6.18 1.72
CA ARG A 143 -34.77 7.22 2.44
C ARG A 143 -33.34 7.37 1.93
N LEU A 144 -32.69 6.28 1.52
CA LEU A 144 -31.37 6.28 0.89
C LEU A 144 -31.43 7.02 -0.45
N ALA A 145 -32.40 6.67 -1.32
CA ALA A 145 -32.61 7.32 -2.61
C ALA A 145 -32.82 8.85 -2.48
N GLU A 146 -33.64 9.30 -1.52
CA GLU A 146 -33.83 10.72 -1.21
C GLU A 146 -32.53 11.39 -0.72
N ALA A 147 -31.74 10.68 0.08
CA ALA A 147 -30.45 11.18 0.56
C ALA A 147 -29.43 11.31 -0.60
N VAL A 148 -29.38 10.34 -1.51
CA VAL A 148 -28.56 10.37 -2.73
C VAL A 148 -28.98 11.58 -3.59
N ALA A 149 -30.26 11.78 -3.84
CA ALA A 149 -30.74 12.93 -4.62
C ALA A 149 -30.34 14.29 -4.01
N ARG A 150 -30.37 14.39 -2.68
CA ARG A 150 -29.89 15.61 -2.01
C ARG A 150 -28.37 15.79 -2.13
N ALA A 151 -27.64 14.69 -2.00
CA ALA A 151 -26.16 14.72 -2.03
C ALA A 151 -25.62 15.06 -3.41
N LEU A 152 -26.26 14.61 -4.49
CA LEU A 152 -25.81 14.80 -5.88
C LEU A 152 -25.87 16.24 -6.35
N ARG A 153 -26.62 17.12 -5.69
CA ARG A 153 -26.71 18.52 -6.10
C ARG A 153 -25.33 19.17 -6.23
N CYS A 154 -25.00 19.59 -7.45
CA CYS A 154 -23.71 20.18 -7.81
C CYS A 154 -22.52 19.25 -7.60
N ALA A 155 -22.71 17.94 -7.65
CA ALA A 155 -21.61 16.98 -7.57
C ALA A 155 -20.84 16.93 -8.90
N ASP A 156 -19.51 16.94 -8.81
CA ASP A 156 -18.63 16.77 -9.96
C ASP A 156 -18.41 15.28 -10.26
N ALA A 157 -18.35 14.44 -9.23
CA ALA A 157 -18.27 12.99 -9.37
C ALA A 157 -19.07 12.26 -8.29
N ALA A 158 -19.45 11.02 -8.59
CA ALA A 158 -20.00 10.08 -7.61
C ALA A 158 -19.22 8.77 -7.64
N VAL A 159 -19.03 8.19 -6.48
CA VAL A 159 -18.50 6.83 -6.34
C VAL A 159 -19.47 5.98 -5.52
N VAL A 160 -19.75 4.79 -6.03
CA VAL A 160 -20.58 3.79 -5.35
C VAL A 160 -19.67 2.69 -4.84
N CYS A 161 -19.72 2.42 -3.51
CA CYS A 161 -18.96 1.36 -2.85
C CYS A 161 -19.94 0.33 -2.27
N ASP A 162 -20.18 -0.77 -3.00
CA ASP A 162 -21.14 -1.84 -2.65
C ASP A 162 -20.41 -3.11 -2.24
N TYR A 163 -20.37 -3.35 -0.93
CA TYR A 163 -19.82 -4.58 -0.33
C TYR A 163 -20.90 -5.61 0.03
N GLY A 164 -22.14 -5.41 -0.48
CA GLY A 164 -23.27 -6.29 -0.24
C GLY A 164 -23.88 -6.13 1.15
N LEU A 165 -23.78 -4.96 1.77
CA LEU A 165 -24.17 -4.72 3.15
C LEU A 165 -25.33 -3.72 3.30
N GLY A 166 -25.99 -3.34 2.20
CA GLY A 166 -27.19 -2.55 2.35
C GLY A 166 -27.51 -1.54 1.25
N VAL A 167 -26.61 -1.34 0.28
CA VAL A 167 -26.91 -0.50 -0.87
C VAL A 167 -27.46 -1.34 -2.01
N ASP A 168 -28.69 -1.03 -2.47
CA ASP A 168 -29.30 -1.72 -3.61
C ASP A 168 -29.26 -0.84 -4.87
N PRO A 169 -28.79 -1.37 -6.02
CA PRO A 169 -28.85 -0.67 -7.30
C PRO A 169 -30.25 -0.16 -7.66
N ALA A 170 -31.31 -0.89 -7.27
CA ALA A 170 -32.69 -0.48 -7.57
C ALA A 170 -33.06 0.86 -6.93
N ASP A 171 -32.46 1.21 -5.79
CA ASP A 171 -32.71 2.46 -5.09
C ASP A 171 -31.82 3.61 -5.60
N VAL A 172 -30.60 3.29 -6.06
CA VAL A 172 -29.56 4.27 -6.35
C VAL A 172 -29.46 4.62 -7.86
N VAL A 173 -29.56 3.62 -8.75
CA VAL A 173 -29.40 3.83 -10.20
C VAL A 173 -30.38 4.83 -10.78
N PRO A 174 -31.70 4.80 -10.47
CA PRO A 174 -32.63 5.77 -11.02
C PRO A 174 -32.31 7.21 -10.61
N VAL A 175 -31.76 7.40 -9.42
CA VAL A 175 -31.41 8.72 -8.89
C VAL A 175 -30.13 9.24 -9.55
N LEU A 176 -29.11 8.38 -9.69
CA LEU A 176 -27.87 8.72 -10.40
C LEU A 176 -28.10 8.99 -11.89
N ASP A 177 -29.02 8.29 -12.54
CA ASP A 177 -29.35 8.56 -13.94
C ASP A 177 -30.11 9.88 -14.12
N ALA A 178 -30.92 10.29 -13.14
CA ALA A 178 -31.70 11.53 -13.19
C ALA A 178 -30.83 12.79 -12.97
N ASP A 179 -29.81 12.72 -12.12
CA ASP A 179 -28.89 13.83 -11.81
C ASP A 179 -27.43 13.32 -11.84
N ARG A 180 -27.02 12.91 -13.05
CA ARG A 180 -25.74 12.23 -13.27
C ARG A 180 -24.57 13.20 -13.20
N PRO A 181 -23.61 13.01 -12.26
CA PRO A 181 -22.35 13.75 -12.25
C PRO A 181 -21.50 13.47 -13.48
N THR A 182 -20.46 14.28 -13.69
CA THR A 182 -19.56 14.17 -14.85
C THR A 182 -18.82 12.82 -14.87
N ALA A 183 -18.51 12.26 -13.69
CA ALA A 183 -17.89 10.95 -13.56
C ALA A 183 -18.64 10.10 -12.51
N VAL A 184 -18.90 8.84 -12.86
CA VAL A 184 -19.49 7.84 -11.97
C VAL A 184 -18.58 6.63 -11.92
N VAL A 185 -18.06 6.35 -10.72
CA VAL A 185 -17.18 5.21 -10.42
C VAL A 185 -17.95 4.18 -9.60
N VAL A 186 -17.71 2.90 -9.84
CA VAL A 186 -18.31 1.82 -9.04
C VAL A 186 -17.23 0.86 -8.58
N ASP A 187 -17.18 0.67 -7.27
CA ASP A 187 -16.38 -0.33 -6.56
C ASP A 187 -17.32 -1.29 -5.85
N ALA A 188 -17.48 -2.50 -6.36
CA ALA A 188 -18.48 -3.42 -5.86
C ALA A 188 -18.03 -4.87 -5.97
N HIS A 189 -18.39 -5.68 -4.97
CA HIS A 189 -18.13 -7.13 -4.99
C HIS A 189 -18.83 -7.84 -6.15
N ASP A 190 -20.02 -7.38 -6.54
CA ASP A 190 -20.74 -7.84 -7.74
C ASP A 190 -21.07 -6.68 -8.67
N LEU A 191 -20.15 -6.38 -9.57
CA LEU A 191 -20.29 -5.30 -10.55
C LEU A 191 -21.42 -5.52 -11.57
N THR A 192 -21.88 -6.76 -11.77
CA THR A 192 -22.97 -7.06 -12.71
C THR A 192 -24.29 -6.44 -12.29
N ARG A 193 -24.51 -6.26 -10.99
CA ARG A 193 -25.69 -5.60 -10.43
C ARG A 193 -25.79 -4.11 -10.84
N TRP A 194 -24.63 -3.49 -11.11
CA TRP A 194 -24.50 -2.07 -11.44
C TRP A 194 -24.42 -1.79 -12.94
N ALA A 195 -24.51 -2.81 -13.78
CA ALA A 195 -24.35 -2.68 -15.24
C ALA A 195 -25.36 -1.69 -15.89
N ALA A 196 -26.57 -1.59 -15.35
CA ALA A 196 -27.59 -0.65 -15.81
C ALA A 196 -27.18 0.82 -15.61
N LEU A 197 -26.34 1.12 -14.62
CA LEU A 197 -25.81 2.47 -14.35
C LEU A 197 -24.84 2.96 -15.43
N ARG A 198 -24.24 2.04 -16.19
CA ARG A 198 -23.20 2.35 -17.19
C ARG A 198 -22.09 3.23 -16.60
N PRO A 199 -21.34 2.74 -15.60
CA PRO A 199 -20.31 3.53 -14.94
C PRO A 199 -19.24 4.00 -15.92
N ASP A 200 -18.62 5.14 -15.62
CA ASP A 200 -17.46 5.62 -16.39
C ASP A 200 -16.22 4.77 -16.08
N LEU A 201 -16.11 4.30 -14.83
CA LEU A 201 -15.03 3.42 -14.36
C LEU A 201 -15.54 2.42 -13.34
N VAL A 202 -15.04 1.19 -13.40
CA VAL A 202 -15.18 0.18 -12.33
C VAL A 202 -13.80 -0.27 -11.85
N THR A 203 -13.70 -0.64 -10.55
CA THR A 203 -12.40 -0.91 -9.89
C THR A 203 -12.31 -2.31 -9.27
N PRO A 204 -12.64 -3.41 -10.00
CA PRO A 204 -12.58 -4.75 -9.42
C PRO A 204 -11.16 -5.14 -9.00
N ASN A 205 -11.04 -5.88 -7.90
CA ASN A 205 -9.83 -6.59 -7.57
C ASN A 205 -9.71 -7.91 -8.38
N ALA A 206 -8.56 -8.60 -8.27
CA ALA A 206 -8.30 -9.83 -9.00
C ALA A 206 -9.34 -10.94 -8.73
N GLY A 207 -9.82 -11.05 -7.47
CA GLY A 207 -10.84 -12.03 -7.08
C GLY A 207 -12.20 -11.71 -7.69
N GLU A 208 -12.62 -10.46 -7.65
CA GLU A 208 -13.86 -9.96 -8.24
C GLU A 208 -13.85 -10.09 -9.77
N ALA A 209 -12.71 -9.77 -10.41
CA ALA A 209 -12.53 -9.95 -11.84
C ALA A 209 -12.58 -11.44 -12.25
N ALA A 210 -11.99 -12.34 -11.45
CA ALA A 210 -12.10 -13.77 -11.67
C ALA A 210 -13.54 -14.28 -11.52
N ALA A 211 -14.25 -13.82 -10.50
CA ALA A 211 -15.67 -14.13 -10.30
C ALA A 211 -16.53 -13.58 -11.45
N LEU A 212 -16.29 -12.33 -11.86
CA LEU A 212 -16.95 -11.71 -13.01
C LEU A 212 -16.76 -12.53 -14.30
N LEU A 213 -15.56 -13.06 -14.55
CA LEU A 213 -15.26 -13.83 -15.74
C LEU A 213 -15.67 -15.31 -15.63
N GLY A 214 -15.92 -15.80 -14.41
CA GLY A 214 -16.21 -17.22 -14.15
C GLY A 214 -14.99 -18.12 -14.33
N ALA A 215 -13.78 -17.56 -14.30
CA ALA A 215 -12.53 -18.28 -14.50
C ALA A 215 -11.38 -17.64 -13.70
N PRO A 216 -10.45 -18.44 -13.16
CA PRO A 216 -9.28 -17.90 -12.47
C PRO A 216 -8.37 -17.11 -13.43
N LEU A 217 -7.80 -16.01 -12.98
CA LEU A 217 -6.89 -15.19 -13.79
C LEU A 217 -5.47 -15.75 -13.90
N GLY A 218 -5.16 -16.88 -13.25
CA GLY A 218 -3.79 -17.40 -13.18
C GLY A 218 -2.95 -16.67 -12.11
N THR A 219 -1.62 -16.68 -12.28
CA THR A 219 -0.67 -16.08 -11.35
C THR A 219 0.36 -15.23 -12.07
N GLY A 220 0.93 -14.22 -11.38
CA GLY A 220 2.01 -13.39 -11.91
C GLY A 220 1.61 -12.55 -13.13
N PRO A 221 2.55 -12.30 -14.06
CA PRO A 221 2.36 -11.38 -15.18
C PRO A 221 1.23 -11.78 -16.15
N ASP A 222 0.88 -13.06 -16.20
CA ASP A 222 -0.16 -13.60 -17.08
C ASP A 222 -1.56 -13.12 -16.71
N ARG A 223 -1.80 -12.75 -15.43
CA ARG A 223 -3.05 -12.18 -14.94
C ARG A 223 -3.47 -10.94 -15.73
N ALA A 224 -2.50 -10.07 -15.99
CA ALA A 224 -2.75 -8.85 -16.74
C ALA A 224 -3.10 -9.11 -18.21
N SER A 225 -2.43 -10.07 -18.84
CA SER A 225 -2.74 -10.48 -20.22
C SER A 225 -4.14 -11.09 -20.30
N ALA A 226 -4.51 -11.93 -19.34
CA ALA A 226 -5.85 -12.52 -19.28
C ALA A 226 -6.97 -11.46 -19.20
N ILE A 227 -6.76 -10.36 -18.45
CA ILE A 227 -7.72 -9.25 -18.40
C ILE A 227 -7.81 -8.52 -19.73
N VAL A 228 -6.67 -8.25 -20.39
CA VAL A 228 -6.65 -7.60 -21.71
C VAL A 228 -7.37 -8.44 -22.75
N ASP A 229 -7.15 -9.74 -22.74
CA ASP A 229 -7.82 -10.67 -23.66
C ASP A 229 -9.33 -10.76 -23.39
N ALA A 230 -9.74 -10.71 -22.11
CA ALA A 230 -11.14 -10.72 -21.69
C ALA A 230 -11.80 -9.33 -21.67
N ARG A 231 -11.15 -8.25 -22.13
CA ARG A 231 -11.62 -6.86 -22.00
C ARG A 231 -13.05 -6.63 -22.44
N HIS A 232 -13.45 -7.21 -23.57
CA HIS A 232 -14.82 -7.07 -24.10
C HIS A 232 -15.86 -7.68 -23.17
N GLU A 233 -15.54 -8.82 -22.57
CA GLU A 233 -16.44 -9.49 -21.63
C GLU A 233 -16.53 -8.73 -20.30
N VAL A 234 -15.41 -8.22 -19.77
CA VAL A 234 -15.38 -7.38 -18.57
C VAL A 234 -16.27 -6.16 -18.78
N LEU A 235 -16.06 -5.38 -19.84
CA LEU A 235 -16.82 -4.16 -20.12
C LEU A 235 -18.30 -4.46 -20.41
N ARG A 236 -18.59 -5.55 -21.10
CA ARG A 236 -19.97 -5.95 -21.40
C ARG A 236 -20.74 -6.35 -20.13
N ARG A 237 -20.12 -7.11 -19.21
CA ARG A 237 -20.78 -7.58 -17.98
C ARG A 237 -20.97 -6.45 -16.96
N THR A 238 -20.05 -5.54 -16.88
CA THR A 238 -20.11 -4.40 -15.98
C THR A 238 -20.91 -3.22 -16.54
N GLY A 239 -21.17 -3.21 -17.86
CA GLY A 239 -21.77 -2.05 -18.54
C GLY A 239 -20.89 -0.81 -18.53
N ALA A 240 -19.68 -0.90 -17.98
CA ALA A 240 -18.79 0.24 -17.77
C ALA A 240 -18.10 0.70 -19.04
N ARG A 241 -17.78 1.99 -19.14
CA ARG A 241 -16.96 2.55 -20.20
C ARG A 241 -15.51 2.09 -20.13
N ALA A 242 -15.00 1.93 -18.90
CA ALA A 242 -13.67 1.43 -18.62
C ALA A 242 -13.65 0.59 -17.33
N ALA A 243 -12.69 -0.33 -17.23
CA ALA A 243 -12.44 -1.08 -16.01
C ALA A 243 -10.94 -1.07 -15.68
N VAL A 244 -10.61 -0.80 -14.43
CA VAL A 244 -9.26 -0.95 -13.91
C VAL A 244 -9.24 -2.10 -12.91
N VAL A 245 -8.57 -3.19 -13.25
CA VAL A 245 -8.45 -4.36 -12.39
C VAL A 245 -7.20 -4.22 -11.53
N THR A 246 -7.36 -4.23 -10.20
CA THR A 246 -6.24 -4.24 -9.27
C THR A 246 -5.72 -5.66 -9.07
N LEU A 247 -4.40 -5.85 -9.22
CA LEU A 247 -3.72 -7.14 -9.23
C LEU A 247 -2.74 -7.29 -8.07
N ASP A 248 -3.06 -6.73 -6.92
CA ASP A 248 -2.23 -6.72 -5.71
C ASP A 248 -0.81 -6.18 -6.01
N ARG A 249 0.23 -6.95 -5.69
CA ARG A 249 1.63 -6.59 -5.98
C ARG A 249 1.99 -6.44 -7.46
N ASP A 250 1.14 -6.92 -8.38
CA ASP A 250 1.39 -6.82 -9.82
C ASP A 250 0.90 -5.48 -10.42
N GLY A 251 0.33 -4.59 -9.57
CA GLY A 251 -0.19 -3.28 -9.99
C GLY A 251 -1.60 -3.33 -10.54
N THR A 252 -1.89 -2.59 -11.60
CA THR A 252 -3.22 -2.53 -12.18
C THR A 252 -3.21 -2.67 -13.70
N VAL A 253 -4.36 -3.07 -14.24
CA VAL A 253 -4.62 -3.12 -15.69
C VAL A 253 -5.90 -2.36 -15.99
N LEU A 254 -5.79 -1.28 -16.75
CA LEU A 254 -6.91 -0.54 -17.30
C LEU A 254 -7.27 -1.07 -18.68
N VAL A 255 -8.53 -1.40 -18.89
CA VAL A 255 -9.14 -1.69 -20.18
C VAL A 255 -10.30 -0.74 -20.47
N GLU A 256 -10.42 -0.28 -21.71
CA GLU A 256 -11.41 0.71 -22.12
C GLU A 256 -12.00 0.39 -23.51
N HIS A 257 -13.21 0.85 -23.78
CA HIS A 257 -13.81 0.69 -25.10
C HIS A 257 -12.98 1.39 -26.19
N GLY A 258 -12.78 0.71 -27.29
CA GLY A 258 -12.05 1.25 -28.46
C GLY A 258 -10.53 1.18 -28.34
N SER A 259 -9.99 0.54 -27.30
CA SER A 259 -8.56 0.26 -27.15
C SER A 259 -8.29 -1.24 -27.38
N ASP A 260 -7.30 -1.56 -28.21
CA ASP A 260 -6.89 -2.96 -28.46
C ASP A 260 -5.92 -3.49 -27.42
N GLY A 261 -5.35 -2.63 -26.58
CA GLY A 261 -4.41 -2.96 -25.49
C GLY A 261 -4.89 -2.51 -24.13
N GLY A 262 -4.20 -2.98 -23.07
CA GLY A 262 -4.38 -2.51 -21.70
C GLY A 262 -3.28 -1.52 -21.30
N PHE A 263 -3.63 -0.51 -20.50
CA PHE A 263 -2.64 0.32 -19.82
C PHE A 263 -2.32 -0.31 -18.46
N ARG A 264 -1.02 -0.44 -18.12
CA ARG A 264 -0.56 -1.10 -16.90
C ARG A 264 0.21 -0.14 -16.01
N THR A 265 -0.11 -0.18 -14.72
CA THR A 265 0.75 0.38 -13.68
C THR A 265 1.51 -0.74 -12.97
N ARG A 266 2.47 -0.38 -12.12
CA ARG A 266 3.18 -1.31 -11.23
C ARG A 266 2.98 -0.86 -9.80
N ALA A 267 2.68 -1.79 -8.91
CA ALA A 267 2.62 -1.53 -7.49
C ALA A 267 4.02 -1.58 -6.85
N VAL A 268 4.19 -0.83 -5.78
CA VAL A 268 5.35 -0.98 -4.90
C VAL A 268 5.15 -2.26 -4.07
N PRO A 269 6.15 -3.15 -4.00
CA PRO A 269 6.04 -4.37 -3.20
C PRO A 269 5.78 -4.06 -1.73
N ALA A 270 4.68 -4.59 -1.19
CA ALA A 270 4.30 -4.50 0.21
C ALA A 270 3.86 -5.86 0.75
N SER A 271 3.83 -6.02 2.08
CA SER A 271 3.31 -7.25 2.69
C SER A 271 1.78 -7.28 2.59
N GLU A 272 1.19 -8.48 2.42
CA GLU A 272 -0.26 -8.65 2.36
C GLU A 272 -1.00 -8.12 3.61
N GLN A 273 -0.32 -8.06 4.76
CA GLN A 273 -0.87 -7.53 6.01
C GLN A 273 -1.03 -6.01 6.02
N GLN A 274 -0.33 -5.30 5.12
CA GLN A 274 -0.35 -3.84 5.01
C GLN A 274 -1.31 -3.34 3.91
N ALA A 275 -1.94 -4.23 3.16
CA ALA A 275 -2.77 -3.86 2.00
C ALA A 275 -4.22 -3.48 2.34
N SER A 276 -4.61 -3.45 3.64
CA SER A 276 -5.99 -3.11 4.02
C SER A 276 -6.31 -1.64 3.70
N GLY A 277 -7.36 -1.42 2.89
CA GLY A 277 -7.80 -0.08 2.49
C GLY A 277 -7.11 0.50 1.24
N ALA A 278 -6.14 -0.21 0.64
CA ALA A 278 -5.49 0.25 -0.59
C ALA A 278 -6.47 0.34 -1.78
N GLY A 279 -7.43 -0.56 -1.87
CA GLY A 279 -8.51 -0.53 -2.87
C GLY A 279 -9.40 0.71 -2.71
N ASP A 280 -9.83 1.01 -1.48
CA ASP A 280 -10.62 2.21 -1.16
C ASP A 280 -9.87 3.49 -1.52
N THR A 281 -8.56 3.55 -1.18
CA THR A 281 -7.68 4.68 -1.51
C THR A 281 -7.52 4.83 -3.03
N PHE A 282 -7.31 3.72 -3.74
CA PHE A 282 -7.23 3.71 -5.20
C PHE A 282 -8.52 4.25 -5.82
N CYS A 283 -9.67 3.73 -5.39
CA CYS A 283 -10.98 4.14 -5.88
C CYS A 283 -11.24 5.62 -5.60
N ALA A 284 -10.93 6.10 -4.38
CA ALA A 284 -11.05 7.51 -4.00
C ALA A 284 -10.19 8.42 -4.90
N ALA A 285 -8.91 8.09 -5.07
CA ALA A 285 -7.98 8.90 -5.86
C ALA A 285 -8.35 8.93 -7.35
N ALA A 286 -8.79 7.79 -7.93
CA ALA A 286 -9.30 7.73 -9.28
C ALA A 286 -10.54 8.64 -9.45
N THR A 287 -11.47 8.57 -8.48
CA THR A 287 -12.70 9.39 -8.51
C THR A 287 -12.39 10.88 -8.41
N VAL A 288 -11.48 11.29 -7.50
CA VAL A 288 -11.06 12.70 -7.36
C VAL A 288 -10.40 13.21 -8.64
N ALA A 289 -9.53 12.41 -9.26
CA ALA A 289 -8.89 12.76 -10.51
C ALA A 289 -9.92 12.94 -11.66
N LEU A 290 -10.89 12.04 -11.76
CA LEU A 290 -11.96 12.13 -12.75
C LEU A 290 -12.90 13.33 -12.50
N ALA A 291 -13.12 13.72 -11.25
CA ALA A 291 -13.92 14.89 -10.87
C ALA A 291 -13.34 16.21 -11.41
N VAL A 292 -12.03 16.27 -11.60
CA VAL A 292 -11.35 17.42 -12.24
C VAL A 292 -11.04 17.19 -13.72
N HIS A 293 -11.66 16.18 -14.34
CA HIS A 293 -11.53 15.83 -15.76
C HIS A 293 -10.13 15.35 -16.18
N ALA A 294 -9.38 14.75 -15.30
CA ALA A 294 -8.10 14.13 -15.67
C ALA A 294 -8.31 13.01 -16.71
N PRO A 295 -7.40 12.86 -17.68
CA PRO A 295 -7.41 11.71 -18.57
C PRO A 295 -7.40 10.40 -17.77
N LEU A 296 -8.13 9.37 -18.25
CA LEU A 296 -8.33 8.14 -17.50
C LEU A 296 -7.03 7.43 -17.11
N ARG A 297 -6.01 7.41 -17.99
CA ARG A 297 -4.70 6.84 -17.70
C ARG A 297 -3.95 7.59 -16.61
N ASP A 298 -4.10 8.91 -16.59
CA ASP A 298 -3.50 9.77 -15.59
C ASP A 298 -4.18 9.55 -14.23
N ALA A 299 -5.52 9.46 -14.22
CA ALA A 299 -6.29 9.13 -13.03
C ALA A 299 -5.87 7.78 -12.42
N VAL A 300 -5.71 6.75 -13.25
CA VAL A 300 -5.25 5.42 -12.81
C VAL A 300 -3.81 5.45 -12.31
N SER A 301 -2.93 6.23 -12.94
CA SER A 301 -1.54 6.37 -12.50
C SER A 301 -1.42 7.04 -11.13
N VAL A 302 -2.20 8.11 -10.91
CA VAL A 302 -2.25 8.81 -9.61
C VAL A 302 -2.92 7.93 -8.54
N ALA A 303 -3.99 7.20 -8.89
CA ALA A 303 -4.64 6.27 -7.99
C ALA A 303 -3.70 5.15 -7.52
N GLN A 304 -2.87 4.61 -8.42
CA GLN A 304 -1.83 3.65 -8.05
C GLN A 304 -0.82 4.26 -7.09
N ALA A 305 -0.34 5.48 -7.36
CA ALA A 305 0.60 6.15 -6.46
C ALA A 305 0.00 6.40 -5.06
N ALA A 306 -1.28 6.77 -4.99
CA ALA A 306 -1.98 6.93 -3.71
C ALA A 306 -2.12 5.61 -2.94
N ALA A 307 -2.46 4.52 -3.64
CA ALA A 307 -2.49 3.18 -3.04
C ALA A 307 -1.09 2.74 -2.55
N ASP A 308 -0.02 3.04 -3.30
CA ASP A 308 1.36 2.75 -2.92
C ASP A 308 1.82 3.51 -1.66
N VAL A 309 1.22 4.67 -1.35
CA VAL A 309 1.47 5.39 -0.08
C VAL A 309 0.93 4.60 1.10
N VAL A 310 -0.35 4.20 1.05
CA VAL A 310 -1.01 3.56 2.20
C VAL A 310 -0.52 2.15 2.50
N VAL A 311 -0.08 1.40 1.50
CA VAL A 311 0.46 0.04 1.73
C VAL A 311 1.81 0.01 2.46
N ARG A 312 2.46 1.16 2.64
CA ARG A 312 3.71 1.28 3.43
C ARG A 312 3.46 1.44 4.92
N GLU A 313 2.24 1.81 5.30
CA GLU A 313 1.84 2.03 6.68
C GLU A 313 1.10 0.82 7.25
N ALA A 314 1.13 0.62 8.56
CA ALA A 314 0.42 -0.47 9.20
C ALA A 314 -1.05 -0.08 9.47
N GLY A 315 -1.98 -0.99 9.20
CA GLY A 315 -3.41 -0.78 9.44
C GLY A 315 -4.14 -0.08 8.29
N THR A 316 -5.30 0.51 8.57
CA THR A 316 -6.06 1.30 7.60
C THR A 316 -5.54 2.74 7.65
N SER A 317 -4.73 3.13 6.68
CA SER A 317 -4.15 4.46 6.56
C SER A 317 -4.80 5.29 5.46
N VAL A 318 -4.50 6.59 5.43
CA VAL A 318 -5.12 7.57 4.54
C VAL A 318 -4.04 8.28 3.74
N CYS A 319 -4.20 8.35 2.42
CA CYS A 319 -3.30 9.09 1.54
C CYS A 319 -3.70 10.58 1.49
N SER A 320 -2.95 11.45 2.13
CA SER A 320 -3.12 12.90 1.96
C SER A 320 -2.46 13.41 0.67
N ALA A 321 -2.94 14.56 0.16
CA ALA A 321 -2.31 15.22 -0.98
C ALA A 321 -0.82 15.53 -0.74
N ALA A 322 -0.45 15.89 0.50
CA ALA A 322 0.94 16.11 0.89
C ALA A 322 1.77 14.81 0.86
N ALA A 323 1.26 13.71 1.44
CA ALA A 323 1.93 12.42 1.41
C ALA A 323 2.08 11.87 -0.01
N LEU A 324 1.07 12.06 -0.86
CA LEU A 324 1.13 11.70 -2.28
C LEU A 324 2.23 12.49 -3.01
N LEU A 325 2.30 13.80 -2.83
CA LEU A 325 3.35 14.64 -3.41
C LEU A 325 4.73 14.24 -2.91
N GLU A 326 4.88 14.02 -1.61
CA GLU A 326 6.13 13.57 -1.01
C GLU A 326 6.58 12.23 -1.60
N SER A 327 5.67 11.27 -1.75
CA SER A 327 5.98 9.92 -2.26
C SER A 327 6.54 9.90 -3.68
N VAL A 328 6.12 10.85 -4.53
CA VAL A 328 6.58 10.96 -5.92
C VAL A 328 7.75 11.95 -6.08
N THR A 329 7.94 12.88 -5.13
CA THR A 329 9.04 13.84 -5.13
C THR A 329 10.24 13.35 -4.33
N ALA A 330 10.05 12.37 -3.41
CA ALA A 330 11.16 11.73 -2.74
C ALA A 330 12.10 11.16 -3.81
N PRO A 331 13.37 11.56 -3.84
CA PRO A 331 14.31 11.01 -4.80
C PRO A 331 14.30 9.49 -4.59
N ALA A 332 14.05 8.73 -5.67
CA ALA A 332 14.38 7.31 -5.67
C ALA A 332 15.84 7.23 -5.25
N ALA A 333 16.17 6.36 -4.28
CA ALA A 333 17.56 6.24 -3.85
C ALA A 333 18.46 6.11 -5.07
N THR A 334 19.43 7.02 -5.20
CA THR A 334 20.25 7.09 -6.40
C THR A 334 21.53 6.29 -6.15
N VAL A 335 21.86 5.42 -7.07
CA VAL A 335 23.21 4.81 -7.09
C VAL A 335 24.14 5.86 -7.63
N VAL A 336 25.06 6.34 -6.79
CA VAL A 336 25.96 7.46 -7.08
C VAL A 336 27.42 7.04 -6.96
N ASP A 337 28.28 7.69 -7.73
CA ASP A 337 29.71 7.55 -7.52
C ASP A 337 30.18 8.29 -6.24
N HIS A 338 31.45 8.16 -5.89
CA HIS A 338 31.97 8.72 -4.65
C HIS A 338 32.03 10.27 -4.64
N ASP A 339 32.11 10.91 -5.80
CA ASP A 339 32.16 12.38 -5.92
C ASP A 339 30.75 12.95 -5.83
N GLU A 340 29.79 12.34 -6.52
CA GLU A 340 28.36 12.65 -6.42
C GLU A 340 27.85 12.42 -5.00
N LEU A 341 28.24 11.31 -4.36
CA LEU A 341 27.89 11.00 -2.97
C LEU A 341 28.38 12.09 -2.00
N ALA A 342 29.65 12.51 -2.13
CA ALA A 342 30.20 13.54 -1.26
C ALA A 342 29.45 14.86 -1.43
N ALA A 343 29.18 15.28 -2.67
CA ALA A 343 28.41 16.49 -2.95
C ALA A 343 26.97 16.43 -2.38
N ALA A 344 26.30 15.28 -2.49
CA ALA A 344 24.96 15.08 -1.96
C ALA A 344 24.93 15.12 -0.41
N VAL A 345 25.93 14.50 0.24
CA VAL A 345 26.08 14.50 1.70
C VAL A 345 26.39 15.91 2.21
N ASP A 346 27.27 16.67 1.54
CA ASP A 346 27.60 18.04 1.92
C ASP A 346 26.37 18.96 1.79
N ALA A 347 25.62 18.86 0.70
CA ALA A 347 24.37 19.62 0.52
C ALA A 347 23.32 19.28 1.60
N ALA A 348 23.18 18.00 1.96
CA ALA A 348 22.28 17.57 3.00
C ALA A 348 22.71 18.12 4.39
N ARG A 349 24.01 18.13 4.67
CA ARG A 349 24.57 18.69 5.92
C ARG A 349 24.39 20.20 5.98
N GLU A 350 24.58 20.94 4.89
CA GLU A 350 24.26 22.37 4.81
C GLU A 350 22.79 22.66 5.06
N ALA A 351 21.91 21.75 4.71
CA ALA A 351 20.47 21.80 5.01
C ALA A 351 20.13 21.37 6.45
N GLY A 352 21.13 21.08 7.31
CA GLY A 352 20.94 20.68 8.70
C GLY A 352 20.50 19.24 8.89
N ARG A 353 20.61 18.38 7.86
CA ARG A 353 20.21 16.97 7.92
C ARG A 353 21.29 16.11 8.58
N ARG A 354 20.86 15.17 9.44
CA ARG A 354 21.75 14.20 10.08
C ARG A 354 21.99 13.00 9.16
N ILE A 355 23.24 12.72 8.86
CA ILE A 355 23.67 11.68 7.93
C ILE A 355 23.89 10.37 8.67
N VAL A 356 23.24 9.31 8.22
CA VAL A 356 23.44 7.94 8.68
C VAL A 356 24.16 7.16 7.59
N PHE A 357 25.20 6.42 7.97
CA PHE A 357 25.98 5.61 7.03
C PHE A 357 26.01 4.17 7.50
N THR A 358 25.81 3.25 6.57
CA THR A 358 26.03 1.82 6.79
C THR A 358 26.67 1.17 5.59
N ASN A 359 27.25 -0.03 5.77
CA ASN A 359 27.84 -0.80 4.69
C ASN A 359 27.61 -2.31 4.84
N GLY A 360 27.66 -3.00 3.68
CA GLY A 360 27.56 -4.45 3.65
C GLY A 360 27.62 -5.04 2.25
N CYS A 361 27.61 -6.37 2.17
CA CYS A 361 27.57 -7.10 0.91
C CYS A 361 26.16 -7.15 0.29
N PHE A 362 25.11 -7.23 1.10
CA PHE A 362 23.70 -7.32 0.70
C PHE A 362 23.46 -8.27 -0.50
N ASP A 363 24.13 -9.43 -0.47
CA ASP A 363 24.19 -10.35 -1.59
C ASP A 363 22.81 -10.99 -1.91
N VAL A 364 22.07 -11.39 -0.89
CA VAL A 364 20.66 -11.77 -0.98
C VAL A 364 19.91 -10.98 0.09
N VAL A 365 19.13 -10.01 -0.35
CA VAL A 365 18.32 -9.17 0.56
C VAL A 365 17.16 -10.01 1.12
N HIS A 366 16.95 -9.89 2.43
CA HIS A 366 15.88 -10.57 3.17
C HIS A 366 15.32 -9.67 4.26
N ARG A 367 14.23 -10.09 4.93
CA ARG A 367 13.55 -9.30 5.98
C ARG A 367 14.50 -8.74 7.05
N GLY A 368 15.52 -9.48 7.45
CA GLY A 368 16.53 -8.97 8.39
C GLY A 368 17.24 -7.73 7.89
N HIS A 369 17.58 -7.67 6.59
CA HIS A 369 18.21 -6.50 6.00
C HIS A 369 17.25 -5.31 5.92
N THR A 370 15.99 -5.51 5.54
CA THR A 370 15.02 -4.42 5.45
C THR A 370 14.66 -3.83 6.81
N THR A 371 14.52 -4.67 7.84
CA THR A 371 14.34 -4.22 9.23
C THR A 371 15.53 -3.41 9.72
N TYR A 372 16.73 -3.92 9.51
CA TYR A 372 17.98 -3.28 9.85
C TYR A 372 18.12 -1.89 9.19
N LEU A 373 17.90 -1.79 7.88
CA LEU A 373 18.01 -0.53 7.13
C LEU A 373 16.96 0.49 7.58
N ARG A 374 15.75 0.04 7.95
CA ARG A 374 14.72 0.92 8.52
C ARG A 374 15.14 1.47 9.87
N GLN A 375 15.64 0.62 10.79
CA GLN A 375 16.18 1.08 12.08
C GLN A 375 17.35 2.05 11.90
N ALA A 376 18.22 1.81 10.91
CA ALA A 376 19.29 2.72 10.57
C ALA A 376 18.74 4.09 10.10
N ARG A 377 17.71 4.10 9.25
CA ARG A 377 17.07 5.33 8.75
C ARG A 377 16.44 6.18 9.86
N ASP A 378 15.88 5.51 10.88
CA ASP A 378 15.25 6.19 12.04
C ASP A 378 16.26 6.95 12.91
N LEU A 379 17.57 6.77 12.72
CA LEU A 379 18.64 7.45 13.47
C LEU A 379 19.06 8.80 12.86
N GLY A 380 18.52 9.18 11.69
CA GLY A 380 18.82 10.47 11.06
C GLY A 380 17.94 10.78 9.86
N ASP A 381 18.34 11.77 9.07
CA ASP A 381 17.53 12.36 8.01
C ASP A 381 17.95 11.92 6.59
N LEU A 382 19.10 11.25 6.46
CA LEU A 382 19.61 10.72 5.20
C LEU A 382 20.40 9.44 5.45
N LEU A 383 19.96 8.31 4.86
CA LEU A 383 20.64 7.02 4.95
C LEU A 383 21.47 6.75 3.69
N VAL A 384 22.77 6.64 3.87
CA VAL A 384 23.74 6.19 2.86
C VAL A 384 24.06 4.72 3.09
N VAL A 385 23.90 3.91 2.05
CA VAL A 385 24.30 2.49 2.04
C VAL A 385 25.49 2.29 1.11
N ALA A 386 26.64 1.94 1.67
CA ALA A 386 27.84 1.58 0.91
C ALA A 386 27.88 0.06 0.68
N LEU A 387 27.89 -0.34 -0.58
CA LEU A 387 27.85 -1.72 -1.04
C LEU A 387 29.24 -2.21 -1.44
N ASN A 388 29.66 -3.34 -0.90
CA ASN A 388 30.90 -4.00 -1.35
C ASN A 388 30.77 -4.41 -2.83
N ASP A 389 31.77 -4.12 -3.65
CA ASP A 389 31.87 -4.64 -5.02
C ASP A 389 32.01 -6.17 -5.05
N ASP A 390 31.92 -6.77 -6.23
CA ASP A 390 31.97 -8.22 -6.38
C ASP A 390 33.31 -8.82 -5.97
N ASP A 391 34.39 -8.12 -6.23
CA ASP A 391 35.74 -8.60 -5.88
C ASP A 391 35.98 -8.55 -4.37
N SER A 392 35.54 -7.51 -3.68
CA SER A 392 35.61 -7.45 -2.22
C SER A 392 34.72 -8.50 -1.56
N VAL A 393 33.53 -8.77 -2.11
CA VAL A 393 32.67 -9.87 -1.61
C VAL A 393 33.32 -11.22 -1.79
N ARG A 394 33.99 -11.49 -2.93
CA ARG A 394 34.74 -12.75 -3.14
C ARG A 394 35.85 -12.91 -2.12
N ARG A 395 36.60 -11.83 -1.83
CA ARG A 395 37.65 -11.87 -0.80
C ARG A 395 37.10 -12.13 0.61
N LEU A 396 35.93 -11.54 0.93
CA LEU A 396 35.32 -11.63 2.27
C LEU A 396 34.54 -12.93 2.52
N LYS A 397 33.86 -13.45 1.48
CA LYS A 397 32.88 -14.56 1.64
C LYS A 397 33.21 -15.81 0.79
N GLY A 398 34.28 -15.79 0.04
CA GLY A 398 34.72 -16.90 -0.81
C GLY A 398 34.31 -16.78 -2.27
N PRO A 399 34.90 -17.64 -3.15
CA PRO A 399 34.83 -17.51 -4.60
C PRO A 399 33.44 -17.75 -5.20
N GLU A 400 32.54 -18.42 -4.46
CA GLU A 400 31.15 -18.67 -4.91
C GLU A 400 30.20 -17.51 -4.58
N ARG A 401 30.73 -16.39 -4.09
CA ARG A 401 29.97 -15.18 -3.74
C ARG A 401 30.55 -13.97 -4.48
N PRO A 402 29.72 -12.96 -4.82
CA PRO A 402 28.30 -12.85 -4.54
C PRO A 402 27.44 -13.74 -5.47
N ILE A 403 26.18 -13.98 -5.09
CA ILE A 403 25.17 -14.62 -5.94
C ILE A 403 24.68 -13.63 -7.00
N ASN A 404 24.41 -12.37 -6.58
CA ASN A 404 23.95 -11.31 -7.44
C ASN A 404 25.08 -10.29 -7.68
N PRO A 405 25.30 -9.80 -8.92
CA PRO A 405 26.30 -8.79 -9.22
C PRO A 405 26.01 -7.47 -8.49
N ALA A 406 27.05 -6.63 -8.33
CA ALA A 406 26.95 -5.37 -7.58
C ALA A 406 25.85 -4.44 -8.13
N GLU A 407 25.66 -4.40 -9.44
CA GLU A 407 24.62 -3.60 -10.11
C GLU A 407 23.22 -4.00 -9.66
N ASP A 408 22.90 -5.30 -9.66
CA ASP A 408 21.60 -5.82 -9.23
C ASP A 408 21.38 -5.58 -7.73
N ARG A 409 22.41 -5.80 -6.90
CA ARG A 409 22.37 -5.56 -5.47
C ARG A 409 22.14 -4.09 -5.13
N ALA A 410 22.81 -3.18 -5.84
CA ALA A 410 22.62 -1.74 -5.71
C ALA A 410 21.21 -1.31 -6.14
N GLY A 411 20.70 -1.85 -7.25
CA GLY A 411 19.33 -1.59 -7.71
C GLY A 411 18.26 -2.03 -6.71
N VAL A 412 18.44 -3.22 -6.07
CA VAL A 412 17.53 -3.68 -5.01
C VAL A 412 17.56 -2.77 -3.79
N LEU A 413 18.75 -2.32 -3.35
CA LEU A 413 18.86 -1.40 -2.21
C LEU A 413 18.28 -0.02 -2.54
N ALA A 414 18.51 0.49 -3.74
CA ALA A 414 17.96 1.76 -4.19
C ALA A 414 16.42 1.76 -4.33
N ALA A 415 15.80 0.58 -4.46
CA ALA A 415 14.35 0.43 -4.46
C ALA A 415 13.73 0.44 -3.06
N LEU A 416 14.54 0.41 -1.99
CA LEU A 416 14.03 0.43 -0.61
C LEU A 416 13.74 1.86 -0.16
N ALA A 417 12.49 2.13 0.24
CA ALA A 417 12.04 3.46 0.66
C ALA A 417 12.82 4.07 1.85
N CYS A 418 13.50 3.24 2.64
CA CYS A 418 14.32 3.70 3.77
C CYS A 418 15.77 4.03 3.38
N VAL A 419 16.18 3.86 2.12
CA VAL A 419 17.52 4.15 1.62
C VAL A 419 17.48 5.43 0.78
N ASP A 420 18.33 6.39 1.03
CA ASP A 420 18.38 7.64 0.28
C ASP A 420 19.48 7.62 -0.79
N LEU A 421 20.66 7.08 -0.48
CA LEU A 421 21.80 6.99 -1.39
C LEU A 421 22.47 5.62 -1.30
N VAL A 422 22.85 5.07 -2.45
CA VAL A 422 23.64 3.84 -2.56
C VAL A 422 24.93 4.16 -3.29
N THR A 423 26.06 3.65 -2.80
CA THR A 423 27.33 3.69 -3.50
C THR A 423 28.03 2.35 -3.45
N VAL A 424 28.90 2.07 -4.40
CA VAL A 424 29.69 0.84 -4.45
C VAL A 424 31.16 1.15 -4.15
N PHE A 425 31.79 0.35 -3.29
CA PHE A 425 33.20 0.50 -2.96
C PHE A 425 33.98 -0.80 -3.10
N ALA A 426 35.25 -0.70 -3.52
CA ALA A 426 36.11 -1.84 -3.86
C ALA A 426 37.10 -2.24 -2.75
N THR A 427 37.20 -1.44 -1.68
CA THR A 427 38.10 -1.69 -0.56
C THR A 427 37.49 -2.73 0.40
N ASP A 428 38.34 -3.38 1.20
CA ASP A 428 37.89 -4.41 2.17
C ASP A 428 37.16 -3.78 3.35
N THR A 429 37.36 -2.48 3.60
CA THR A 429 36.67 -1.72 4.66
C THR A 429 36.08 -0.42 4.09
N PRO A 430 35.00 0.13 4.65
CA PRO A 430 34.41 1.39 4.23
C PRO A 430 35.16 2.61 4.77
N ILE A 431 36.30 2.43 5.48
CA ILE A 431 37.01 3.51 6.17
C ILE A 431 37.31 4.71 5.24
N PRO A 432 37.82 4.54 3.99
CA PRO A 432 38.04 5.68 3.13
C PRO A 432 36.80 6.52 2.81
N LEU A 433 35.65 5.89 2.71
CA LEU A 433 34.38 6.61 2.55
C LEU A 433 33.95 7.31 3.83
N ILE A 434 34.09 6.66 4.99
CA ILE A 434 33.78 7.24 6.30
C ILE A 434 34.65 8.47 6.55
N GLU A 435 35.95 8.40 6.26
CA GLU A 435 36.90 9.52 6.38
C GLU A 435 36.59 10.68 5.42
N ARG A 436 35.98 10.38 4.28
CA ARG A 436 35.57 11.40 3.31
C ARG A 436 34.26 12.08 3.67
N LEU A 437 33.28 11.30 4.14
CA LEU A 437 31.91 11.75 4.35
C LEU A 437 31.65 12.28 5.76
N HIS A 438 32.43 11.83 6.77
CA HIS A 438 32.24 12.13 8.19
C HIS A 438 30.75 12.00 8.63
N PRO A 439 30.08 10.83 8.42
CA PRO A 439 28.67 10.70 8.82
C PRO A 439 28.49 10.89 10.32
N GLU A 440 27.40 11.54 10.72
CA GLU A 440 27.09 11.77 12.12
C GLU A 440 26.79 10.47 12.86
N VAL A 441 26.25 9.46 12.13
CA VAL A 441 25.95 8.12 12.69
C VAL A 441 26.48 7.04 11.75
N TYR A 442 27.28 6.10 12.30
CA TYR A 442 27.65 4.86 11.63
C TYR A 442 26.87 3.69 12.26
N VAL A 443 26.11 2.99 11.43
CA VAL A 443 25.24 1.90 11.88
C VAL A 443 25.79 0.54 11.42
N LYS A 444 25.80 -0.44 12.34
CA LYS A 444 26.13 -1.83 12.04
C LYS A 444 25.09 -2.76 12.65
N GLY A 445 24.72 -3.81 11.92
CA GLY A 445 23.83 -4.86 12.42
C GLY A 445 24.61 -6.09 12.86
N GLY A 446 24.14 -6.76 13.91
CA GLY A 446 24.67 -8.04 14.38
C GLY A 446 25.25 -8.00 15.80
N ASP A 447 25.72 -9.15 16.27
CA ASP A 447 26.25 -9.37 17.63
C ASP A 447 27.70 -8.84 17.79
N TYR A 448 28.02 -7.69 17.19
CA TYR A 448 29.32 -7.04 17.35
C TYR A 448 29.24 -6.00 18.45
N SER A 449 30.31 -5.88 19.26
CA SER A 449 30.45 -4.68 20.10
C SER A 449 31.19 -3.58 19.29
N PRO A 450 30.94 -2.30 19.58
CA PRO A 450 31.62 -1.19 18.86
C PRO A 450 33.16 -1.32 18.86
N GLU A 451 33.74 -1.87 19.92
CA GLU A 451 35.18 -2.05 20.10
C GLU A 451 35.77 -3.10 19.13
N MET A 452 34.94 -3.98 18.57
CA MET A 452 35.35 -5.00 17.60
C MET A 452 35.46 -4.46 16.15
N LEU A 453 34.94 -3.25 15.90
CA LEU A 453 34.92 -2.64 14.59
C LEU A 453 36.10 -1.69 14.40
N ARG A 454 36.86 -1.86 13.33
CA ARG A 454 37.97 -0.96 12.98
C ARG A 454 37.49 0.46 12.66
N GLU A 455 36.27 0.58 12.17
CA GLU A 455 35.58 1.81 11.81
C GLU A 455 35.27 2.68 13.03
N THR A 456 35.08 2.08 14.20
CA THR A 456 34.71 2.79 15.44
C THR A 456 35.71 3.89 15.81
N ALA A 457 37.01 3.59 15.76
CA ALA A 457 38.05 4.56 16.09
C ALA A 457 38.05 5.77 15.12
N VAL A 458 37.75 5.53 13.86
CA VAL A 458 37.68 6.59 12.83
C VAL A 458 36.43 7.47 13.06
N VAL A 459 35.27 6.85 13.27
CA VAL A 459 34.01 7.56 13.49
C VAL A 459 34.07 8.41 14.75
N GLN A 460 34.55 7.85 15.86
CA GLN A 460 34.69 8.58 17.12
C GLN A 460 35.76 9.68 17.02
N GLY A 461 36.78 9.49 16.17
CA GLY A 461 37.88 10.46 16.00
C GLY A 461 37.42 11.84 15.50
N TYR A 462 36.32 11.93 14.74
CA TYR A 462 35.72 13.20 14.31
C TYR A 462 34.43 13.54 15.07
N GLY A 463 34.06 12.79 16.11
CA GLY A 463 32.90 13.06 16.96
C GLY A 463 31.58 12.41 16.48
N GLY A 464 31.66 11.47 15.53
CA GLY A 464 30.50 10.68 15.10
C GLY A 464 30.12 9.59 16.10
N GLU A 465 28.90 9.10 16.00
CA GLU A 465 28.28 8.07 16.84
C GLU A 465 28.33 6.71 16.13
N VAL A 466 28.64 5.63 16.87
CA VAL A 466 28.54 4.25 16.35
C VAL A 466 27.37 3.55 17.05
N VAL A 467 26.37 3.16 16.27
CA VAL A 467 25.15 2.51 16.76
C VAL A 467 25.08 1.08 16.30
N MET A 468 24.91 0.16 17.24
CA MET A 468 24.60 -1.24 16.95
C MET A 468 23.10 -1.41 16.97
N VAL A 469 22.54 -2.01 15.90
CA VAL A 469 21.11 -2.32 15.83
C VAL A 469 20.90 -3.83 15.83
N ASP A 470 19.82 -4.26 16.47
CA ASP A 470 19.50 -5.66 16.65
C ASP A 470 19.28 -6.36 15.29
N TYR A 471 19.95 -7.48 15.12
CA TYR A 471 19.75 -8.35 13.98
C TYR A 471 18.64 -9.37 14.31
N VAL A 472 17.63 -9.46 13.44
CA VAL A 472 16.57 -10.47 13.62
C VAL A 472 17.19 -11.87 13.47
N PRO A 473 17.24 -12.71 14.54
CA PRO A 473 17.78 -14.04 14.46
C PRO A 473 17.03 -14.88 13.41
N GLU A 474 17.72 -15.85 12.77
CA GLU A 474 17.19 -16.82 11.80
C GLU A 474 17.10 -16.42 10.32
N HIS A 475 17.48 -15.20 9.92
CA HIS A 475 17.43 -14.77 8.52
C HIS A 475 18.82 -14.43 7.93
N SER A 476 19.85 -15.27 8.15
CA SER A 476 21.14 -15.03 7.50
C SER A 476 21.12 -15.49 6.04
N THR A 477 21.76 -14.72 5.14
CA THR A 477 21.96 -15.09 3.72
C THR A 477 22.54 -16.51 3.58
N THR A 478 23.42 -16.90 4.49
CA THR A 478 24.03 -18.26 4.53
C THR A 478 22.98 -19.34 4.78
N ALA A 479 22.01 -19.09 5.65
CA ALA A 479 20.93 -20.05 5.94
C ALA A 479 19.96 -20.16 4.74
N VAL A 480 19.69 -19.08 4.03
CA VAL A 480 18.85 -19.09 2.82
C VAL A 480 19.52 -19.88 1.69
N VAL A 481 20.80 -19.60 1.40
CA VAL A 481 21.55 -20.33 0.37
C VAL A 481 21.69 -21.80 0.70
N ARG A 482 21.92 -22.16 1.98
CA ARG A 482 21.97 -23.55 2.42
C ARG A 482 20.65 -24.27 2.16
N ARG A 483 19.50 -23.67 2.53
CA ARG A 483 18.17 -24.26 2.28
C ARG A 483 17.90 -24.47 0.79
N ILE A 484 18.31 -23.54 -0.06
CA ILE A 484 18.15 -23.68 -1.52
C ILE A 484 18.98 -24.86 -2.04
N ARG A 485 20.24 -25.00 -1.58
CA ARG A 485 21.11 -26.11 -1.98
C ARG A 485 20.60 -27.48 -1.48
N GLU A 486 20.11 -27.55 -0.26
CA GLU A 486 19.50 -28.75 0.32
C GLU A 486 18.23 -29.16 -0.46
N ALA A 487 17.38 -28.20 -0.81
CA ALA A 487 16.19 -28.46 -1.64
C ALA A 487 16.55 -28.91 -3.05
N ALA A 488 17.55 -28.31 -3.69
CA ALA A 488 18.04 -28.72 -5.02
C ALA A 488 18.61 -30.15 -4.98
N ALA A 489 19.45 -30.47 -3.98
CA ALA A 489 20.01 -31.81 -3.81
C ALA A 489 18.93 -32.88 -3.55
N ALA A 490 17.90 -32.54 -2.76
CA ALA A 490 16.76 -33.45 -2.52
C ALA A 490 15.95 -33.70 -3.81
N THR A 491 15.80 -32.68 -4.66
CA THR A 491 15.10 -32.80 -5.95
C THR A 491 15.89 -33.64 -6.94
N GLU A 492 17.21 -33.54 -6.92
CA GLU A 492 18.10 -34.32 -7.79
C GLU A 492 18.19 -35.78 -7.34
N ALA A 493 18.22 -36.03 -6.02
CA ALA A 493 18.16 -37.38 -5.43
C ALA A 493 16.81 -38.06 -5.79
N ALA A 494 15.69 -37.34 -5.74
CA ALA A 494 14.38 -37.88 -6.11
C ALA A 494 14.26 -38.17 -7.62
N ARG A 495 15.05 -37.52 -8.47
CA ARG A 495 15.11 -37.77 -9.92
C ARG A 495 15.98 -38.96 -10.31
N THR A 496 16.95 -39.31 -9.47
CA THR A 496 17.92 -40.39 -9.72
C THR A 496 17.51 -41.74 -9.09
N ASP A 497 16.39 -41.79 -8.36
CA ASP A 497 15.83 -43.03 -7.79
C ASP A 497 14.55 -43.43 -8.57
N PRO A 498 14.66 -44.33 -9.57
CA PRO A 498 13.52 -44.75 -10.38
C PRO A 498 12.57 -45.75 -9.73
N GLU A 499 12.86 -46.21 -8.48
CA GLU A 499 12.06 -47.21 -7.78
C GLU A 499 11.08 -46.70 -6.73
N ALA A 500 10.94 -45.36 -6.55
CA ALA A 500 9.99 -44.76 -5.63
C ALA A 500 8.73 -44.25 -6.31
N THR A 501 7.96 -45.14 -6.91
CA THR A 501 6.54 -44.86 -7.24
C THR A 501 5.67 -45.88 -6.50
N PRO A 502 4.69 -45.40 -5.70
CA PRO A 502 3.73 -46.30 -5.01
C PRO A 502 2.70 -46.89 -5.97
#